data_91109907e2c0ae4e5436f9810bcdeb15
#
_entry.id   91109907e2c0ae4e5436f9810bcdeb15
#
_cell.length_a   1.000
_cell.length_b   1.000
_cell.length_c   1.000
_cell.angle_alpha   90.00
_cell.angle_beta   90.00
_cell.angle_gamma   90.00
#
_symmetry.space_group_name_H-M   'P 1'
#
loop_
_entity.id
_entity.type
_entity.pdbx_description
1 polymer ?
#
loop_
_entity_poly.entity_id
_entity_poly.type
_entity_poly.pdbx_seq_one_letter_code
_entity_poly.pdbx_strand_id
1 'polypeptide(L)'
;DVADELSDSFIEDIKAAMVAERPDGALVGEVWEDASNKMAYGKLRQYFEGTELDGTMNYPLRTALLAFVRNQIGAPEMAARLEQLRENYPRDAFFSCLNLLGSHDRERLFTMLGDAPDPDTLSDEECAAFRLDEGHASLAMSRLWLTVLLQMTLPGVPCVYYGDERGMEGFRDPYNRAAFPWDGGRMDCATVFRNAIAVRKALPVLTTGDFEPFADGEDVFGFWRRGEDGECVCVLANASLHDAHTVRVPMAGEAVSDVVSGTVPAVVGGCAEAFLWPLGTAVLHFHKQRRLQEPLEPGMGVLCHVTSLPNEGRPGTLGAPARRFVDWLAECGQTYWQVLPVNPADGYGSPYAGLAAFAGNA
;
A
#
# COMPACT_ATOMS: atom_id res chain seq x y z
N ASP A 1 15.97 1.04 18.98
CA ASP A 1 15.39 0.42 20.18
C ASP A 1 15.48 1.38 21.36
N VAL A 2 14.38 1.50 22.14
CA VAL A 2 14.27 2.31 23.37
C VAL A 2 14.80 3.76 23.24
N ALA A 3 14.44 4.47 22.19
CA ALA A 3 14.95 5.83 21.96
C ALA A 3 14.69 6.77 23.15
N ASP A 4 13.61 6.56 23.91
CA ASP A 4 13.26 7.34 25.08
C ASP A 4 14.28 7.21 26.23
N GLU A 5 15.01 6.09 26.30
CA GLU A 5 16.01 5.82 27.35
C GLU A 5 17.40 6.38 27.00
N LEU A 6 17.60 6.83 25.77
CA LEU A 6 18.87 7.41 25.31
C LEU A 6 18.85 8.93 25.47
N SER A 7 20.01 9.55 25.74
CA SER A 7 20.12 11.01 25.74
C SER A 7 20.11 11.55 24.32
N ASP A 8 19.62 12.78 24.14
CA ASP A 8 19.60 13.46 22.83
C ASP A 8 21.01 13.48 22.22
N SER A 9 22.03 13.86 23.01
CA SER A 9 23.43 13.90 22.54
C SER A 9 23.96 12.52 22.09
N PHE A 10 23.49 11.43 22.68
CA PHE A 10 23.90 10.09 22.27
C PHE A 10 23.24 9.68 20.94
N ILE A 11 21.97 10.04 20.74
CA ILE A 11 21.28 9.81 19.45
C ILE A 11 21.93 10.65 18.35
N GLU A 12 22.29 11.92 18.64
CA GLU A 12 23.04 12.80 17.72
C GLU A 12 24.39 12.17 17.31
N ASP A 13 25.15 11.64 18.28
CA ASP A 13 26.42 10.96 18.01
C ASP A 13 26.24 9.72 17.12
N ILE A 14 25.19 8.92 17.36
CA ILE A 14 24.83 7.78 16.51
C ILE A 14 24.51 8.26 15.08
N LYS A 15 23.68 9.29 14.96
CA LYS A 15 23.31 9.87 13.67
C LYS A 15 24.53 10.38 12.91
N ALA A 16 25.38 11.14 13.60
CA ALA A 16 26.61 11.68 13.01
C ALA A 16 27.56 10.58 12.52
N ALA A 17 27.76 9.54 13.34
CA ALA A 17 28.60 8.38 12.96
C ALA A 17 28.01 7.62 11.76
N MET A 18 26.68 7.40 11.73
CA MET A 18 26.03 6.74 10.62
C MET A 18 26.15 7.55 9.32
N VAL A 19 25.90 8.85 9.37
CA VAL A 19 25.98 9.74 8.18
C VAL A 19 27.42 9.85 7.66
N ALA A 20 28.42 9.79 8.54
CA ALA A 20 29.83 9.78 8.13
C ALA A 20 30.17 8.55 7.29
N GLU A 21 29.59 7.39 7.60
CA GLU A 21 29.81 6.13 6.86
C GLU A 21 28.83 5.99 5.68
N ARG A 22 27.60 6.44 5.87
CA ARG A 22 26.52 6.37 4.87
C ARG A 22 25.72 7.67 4.86
N PRO A 23 26.07 8.61 3.98
CA PRO A 23 25.37 9.91 3.90
C PRO A 23 23.87 9.83 3.57
N ASP A 24 23.44 8.75 2.94
CA ASP A 24 22.05 8.41 2.61
C ASP A 24 21.36 7.50 3.66
N GLY A 25 22.03 7.22 4.77
CA GLY A 25 21.50 6.37 5.84
C GLY A 25 20.36 7.05 6.60
N ALA A 26 19.33 6.30 6.97
CA ALA A 26 18.23 6.75 7.79
C ALA A 26 18.27 6.13 9.18
N LEU A 27 18.09 6.94 10.22
CA LEU A 27 18.00 6.51 11.61
C LEU A 27 16.53 6.58 12.08
N VAL A 28 15.97 5.41 12.40
CA VAL A 28 14.59 5.29 12.88
C VAL A 28 14.61 4.90 14.36
N GLY A 29 13.85 5.64 15.17
CA GLY A 29 13.74 5.40 16.61
C GLY A 29 12.49 4.62 16.98
N GLU A 30 12.58 3.85 18.06
CA GLU A 30 11.42 3.29 18.73
C GLU A 30 10.89 4.31 19.73
N VAL A 31 9.75 4.91 19.38
CA VAL A 31 8.96 5.81 20.22
C VAL A 31 7.51 5.38 20.13
N TRP A 32 6.86 5.12 21.26
CA TRP A 32 5.54 4.48 21.29
C TRP A 32 4.38 5.47 21.15
N GLU A 33 4.61 6.72 21.51
CA GLU A 33 3.63 7.80 21.44
C GLU A 33 3.94 8.78 20.31
N ASP A 34 3.27 9.91 20.32
CA ASP A 34 3.58 11.02 19.43
C ASP A 34 4.98 11.57 19.73
N ALA A 35 5.90 11.36 18.81
CA ALA A 35 7.31 11.71 18.97
C ALA A 35 7.57 13.23 18.95
N SER A 36 6.64 14.03 18.44
CA SER A 36 6.79 15.49 18.35
C SER A 36 6.64 16.20 19.70
N ASN A 37 5.93 15.56 20.64
CA ASN A 37 5.62 16.15 21.95
C ASN A 37 6.01 15.23 23.13
N LYS A 38 6.85 14.24 22.85
CA LYS A 38 7.29 13.27 23.85
C LYS A 38 8.08 13.92 24.97
N MET A 39 7.61 13.71 26.18
CA MET A 39 8.33 14.07 27.41
C MET A 39 9.02 12.83 27.99
N ALA A 40 10.33 12.86 28.10
CA ALA A 40 11.09 11.84 28.82
C ALA A 40 12.09 12.50 29.77
N TYR A 41 12.21 11.97 30.99
CA TYR A 41 13.09 12.49 32.05
C TYR A 41 12.92 14.00 32.34
N GLY A 42 11.67 14.50 32.21
CA GLY A 42 11.33 15.90 32.47
C GLY A 42 11.76 16.88 31.39
N LYS A 43 12.14 16.39 30.21
CA LYS A 43 12.50 17.19 29.02
C LYS A 43 11.64 16.81 27.83
N LEU A 44 11.31 17.83 27.02
CA LEU A 44 10.76 17.62 25.68
C LEU A 44 11.86 17.04 24.78
N ARG A 45 11.58 15.92 24.14
CA ARG A 45 12.53 15.28 23.22
C ARG A 45 12.51 16.00 21.87
N GLN A 46 13.66 16.05 21.22
CA GLN A 46 13.90 16.81 19.99
C GLN A 46 14.11 15.91 18.77
N TYR A 47 13.50 14.72 18.78
CA TYR A 47 13.72 13.65 17.81
C TYR A 47 13.72 14.09 16.34
N PHE A 48 12.91 15.09 15.97
CA PHE A 48 12.74 15.55 14.59
C PHE A 48 13.38 16.92 14.29
N GLU A 49 14.29 17.38 15.14
CA GLU A 49 14.99 18.68 14.94
C GLU A 49 16.15 18.59 13.91
N GLY A 50 16.28 17.45 13.21
CA GLY A 50 17.21 17.25 12.10
C GLY A 50 18.56 16.62 12.45
N THR A 51 18.91 16.55 13.72
CA THR A 51 20.19 15.99 14.20
C THR A 51 20.07 14.62 14.84
N GLU A 52 18.84 14.12 15.05
CA GLU A 52 18.57 12.85 15.70
C GLU A 52 17.94 11.83 14.72
N LEU A 53 16.61 11.74 14.70
CA LEU A 53 15.89 10.69 13.96
C LEU A 53 15.34 11.20 12.63
N ASP A 54 15.34 10.34 11.61
CA ASP A 54 14.65 10.60 10.35
C ASP A 54 13.17 10.18 10.41
N GLY A 55 12.82 9.29 11.33
CA GLY A 55 11.47 8.80 11.55
C GLY A 55 11.40 7.92 12.79
N THR A 56 10.21 7.45 13.11
CA THR A 56 9.98 6.55 14.24
C THR A 56 9.18 5.32 13.83
N MET A 57 9.17 4.29 14.66
CA MET A 57 8.18 3.21 14.59
C MET A 57 6.79 3.81 14.85
N ASN A 58 5.90 3.76 13.87
CA ASN A 58 4.63 4.50 13.89
C ASN A 58 3.54 3.79 14.70
N TYR A 59 3.76 3.64 16.00
CA TYR A 59 2.78 3.06 16.92
C TYR A 59 1.48 3.89 17.02
N PRO A 60 1.51 5.23 16.95
CA PRO A 60 0.26 6.02 16.90
C PRO A 60 -0.62 5.64 15.70
N LEU A 61 -0.05 5.52 14.50
CA LEU A 61 -0.78 5.06 13.32
C LEU A 61 -1.30 3.63 13.50
N ARG A 62 -0.46 2.69 13.98
CA ARG A 62 -0.88 1.31 14.28
C ARG A 62 -2.12 1.30 15.15
N THR A 63 -2.08 2.05 16.24
CA THR A 63 -3.18 2.10 17.22
C THR A 63 -4.46 2.65 16.59
N ALA A 64 -4.38 3.75 15.85
CA ALA A 64 -5.52 4.34 15.18
C ALA A 64 -6.11 3.41 14.11
N LEU A 65 -5.26 2.81 13.27
CA LEU A 65 -5.67 1.92 12.18
C LEU A 65 -6.37 0.66 12.72
N LEU A 66 -5.77 -0.02 13.70
CA LEU A 66 -6.37 -1.22 14.28
C LEU A 66 -7.66 -0.90 15.04
N ALA A 67 -7.74 0.23 15.73
CA ALA A 67 -8.97 0.66 16.40
C ALA A 67 -10.10 0.95 15.39
N PHE A 68 -9.79 1.59 14.26
CA PHE A 68 -10.75 1.83 13.18
C PHE A 68 -11.25 0.53 12.55
N VAL A 69 -10.37 -0.35 12.13
CA VAL A 69 -10.73 -1.62 11.48
C VAL A 69 -11.54 -2.54 12.41
N ARG A 70 -11.32 -2.43 13.72
CA ARG A 70 -12.06 -3.18 14.73
C ARG A 70 -13.32 -2.46 15.23
N ASN A 71 -13.72 -1.36 14.58
CA ASN A 71 -14.88 -0.55 14.96
C ASN A 71 -14.84 -0.03 16.42
N GLN A 72 -13.65 0.25 16.94
CA GLN A 72 -13.45 0.87 18.25
C GLN A 72 -13.45 2.39 18.17
N ILE A 73 -13.15 2.95 17.00
CA ILE A 73 -13.29 4.37 16.66
C ILE A 73 -13.96 4.49 15.28
N GLY A 74 -14.64 5.60 15.04
CA GLY A 74 -15.21 5.92 13.73
C GLY A 74 -14.18 6.51 12.74
N ALA A 75 -14.58 6.61 11.49
CA ALA A 75 -13.75 7.21 10.44
C ALA A 75 -13.40 8.69 10.71
N PRO A 76 -14.27 9.54 11.28
CA PRO A 76 -13.88 10.90 11.64
C PRO A 76 -12.73 10.96 12.64
N GLU A 77 -12.74 10.10 13.65
CA GLU A 77 -11.67 10.04 14.65
C GLU A 77 -10.37 9.49 14.02
N MET A 78 -10.46 8.47 13.16
CA MET A 78 -9.30 7.96 12.42
C MET A 78 -8.67 9.08 11.57
N ALA A 79 -9.47 9.84 10.82
CA ALA A 79 -9.01 10.96 10.02
C ALA A 79 -8.35 12.04 10.88
N ALA A 80 -8.99 12.42 12.00
CA ALA A 80 -8.46 13.44 12.91
C ALA A 80 -7.11 13.02 13.52
N ARG A 81 -6.96 11.77 13.95
CA ARG A 81 -5.70 11.26 14.51
C ARG A 81 -4.56 11.29 13.49
N LEU A 82 -4.83 10.92 12.24
CA LEU A 82 -3.79 10.95 11.19
C LEU A 82 -3.47 12.38 10.76
N GLU A 83 -4.45 13.26 10.70
CA GLU A 83 -4.22 14.68 10.43
C GLU A 83 -3.37 15.32 11.53
N GLN A 84 -3.64 14.99 12.79
CA GLN A 84 -2.83 15.47 13.91
C GLN A 84 -1.37 15.03 13.80
N LEU A 85 -1.09 13.77 13.43
CA LEU A 85 0.27 13.31 13.20
C LEU A 85 0.93 14.04 12.02
N ARG A 86 0.17 14.26 10.94
CA ARG A 86 0.66 15.00 9.76
C ARG A 86 1.02 16.45 10.11
N GLU A 87 0.23 17.10 10.95
CA GLU A 87 0.48 18.48 11.41
C GLU A 87 1.63 18.58 12.40
N ASN A 88 1.77 17.58 13.27
CA ASN A 88 2.77 17.57 14.34
C ASN A 88 4.18 17.22 13.83
N TYR A 89 4.29 16.38 12.79
CA TYR A 89 5.58 15.89 12.31
C TYR A 89 6.10 16.74 11.14
N PRO A 90 7.41 17.05 11.09
CA PRO A 90 8.01 17.52 9.86
C PRO A 90 7.68 16.56 8.70
N ARG A 91 7.44 17.09 7.51
CA ARG A 91 7.01 16.30 6.35
C ARG A 91 7.91 15.08 6.12
N ASP A 92 9.22 15.29 6.13
CA ASP A 92 10.17 14.20 5.86
C ASP A 92 10.12 13.11 6.92
N ALA A 93 9.98 13.47 8.20
CA ALA A 93 9.81 12.52 9.29
C ALA A 93 8.49 11.74 9.18
N PHE A 94 7.38 12.42 8.87
CA PHE A 94 6.07 11.78 8.66
C PHE A 94 6.10 10.72 7.56
N PHE A 95 6.83 11.01 6.45
CA PHE A 95 6.98 10.09 5.33
C PHE A 95 8.06 9.01 5.56
N SER A 96 8.90 9.16 6.57
CA SER A 96 9.97 8.22 6.92
C SER A 96 9.61 7.27 8.08
N CYS A 97 8.49 7.50 8.77
CA CYS A 97 8.03 6.63 9.84
C CYS A 97 7.73 5.21 9.35
N LEU A 98 8.10 4.19 10.14
CA LEU A 98 7.80 2.80 9.84
C LEU A 98 6.36 2.45 10.23
N ASN A 99 5.51 2.23 9.25
CA ASN A 99 4.13 1.83 9.44
C ASN A 99 4.04 0.32 9.74
N LEU A 100 4.15 -0.05 11.01
CA LEU A 100 4.04 -1.42 11.47
C LEU A 100 2.59 -1.75 11.88
N LEU A 101 2.20 -3.01 11.78
CA LEU A 101 0.94 -3.55 12.32
C LEU A 101 1.21 -4.58 13.41
N GLY A 102 2.26 -5.37 13.28
CA GLY A 102 2.81 -6.27 14.27
C GLY A 102 4.27 -5.90 14.60
N SER A 103 4.75 -6.30 15.76
CA SER A 103 6.16 -6.21 16.16
C SER A 103 6.50 -7.31 17.15
N HIS A 104 7.76 -7.38 17.55
CA HIS A 104 8.21 -8.31 18.59
C HIS A 104 7.67 -7.95 20.01
N ASP A 105 7.11 -6.75 20.18
CA ASP A 105 6.54 -6.27 21.45
C ASP A 105 5.01 -6.23 21.46
N ARG A 106 4.38 -6.46 20.31
CA ARG A 106 2.93 -6.36 20.18
C ARG A 106 2.33 -7.68 19.71
N GLU A 107 1.05 -7.82 19.97
CA GLU A 107 0.25 -8.96 19.55
C GLU A 107 0.32 -9.12 18.03
N ARG A 108 0.26 -10.36 17.55
CA ARG A 108 0.19 -10.68 16.13
C ARG A 108 -1.01 -10.04 15.46
N LEU A 109 -0.82 -9.53 14.25
CA LEU A 109 -1.86 -8.86 13.49
C LEU A 109 -3.12 -9.73 13.37
N PHE A 110 -2.97 -10.99 12.98
CA PHE A 110 -4.09 -11.89 12.76
C PHE A 110 -4.91 -12.12 14.03
N THR A 111 -4.24 -12.24 15.18
CA THR A 111 -4.88 -12.37 16.50
C THR A 111 -5.71 -11.13 16.83
N MET A 112 -5.16 -9.94 16.59
CA MET A 112 -5.85 -8.68 16.83
C MET A 112 -7.08 -8.49 15.95
N LEU A 113 -6.98 -8.83 14.65
CA LEU A 113 -8.08 -8.70 13.70
C LEU A 113 -9.22 -9.68 13.97
N GLY A 114 -8.94 -10.79 14.65
CA GLY A 114 -9.94 -11.79 15.06
C GLY A 114 -10.62 -11.49 16.39
N ASP A 115 -10.43 -10.29 16.96
CA ASP A 115 -11.00 -9.91 18.26
C ASP A 115 -10.72 -10.93 19.37
N ALA A 116 -9.47 -11.42 19.44
CA ALA A 116 -9.01 -12.28 20.52
C ALA A 116 -9.28 -11.65 21.90
N PRO A 117 -9.51 -12.47 22.95
CA PRO A 117 -9.73 -11.98 24.30
C PRO A 117 -8.53 -11.18 24.82
N ASP A 118 -8.76 -10.38 25.83
CA ASP A 118 -7.67 -9.64 26.51
C ASP A 118 -6.70 -10.67 27.15
N PRO A 119 -5.41 -10.66 26.77
CA PRO A 119 -4.43 -11.59 27.32
C PRO A 119 -4.25 -11.48 28.84
N ASP A 120 -4.57 -10.35 29.45
CA ASP A 120 -4.50 -10.17 30.90
C ASP A 120 -5.59 -10.96 31.65
N THR A 121 -6.58 -11.50 30.93
CA THR A 121 -7.62 -12.39 31.47
C THR A 121 -7.29 -13.87 31.37
N LEU A 122 -6.15 -14.20 30.75
CA LEU A 122 -5.71 -15.58 30.46
C LEU A 122 -4.47 -15.92 31.29
N SER A 123 -4.31 -17.22 31.58
CA SER A 123 -3.03 -17.73 32.13
C SER A 123 -1.95 -17.80 31.04
N ASP A 124 -0.70 -17.95 31.45
CA ASP A 124 0.43 -18.13 30.53
C ASP A 124 0.27 -19.37 29.64
N GLU A 125 -0.27 -20.46 30.19
CA GLU A 125 -0.56 -21.70 29.45
C GLU A 125 -1.66 -21.47 28.39
N GLU A 126 -2.70 -20.71 28.75
CA GLU A 126 -3.79 -20.36 27.81
C GLU A 126 -3.27 -19.43 26.72
N CYS A 127 -2.46 -18.41 27.04
CA CYS A 127 -1.81 -17.53 26.07
C CYS A 127 -0.92 -18.31 25.10
N ALA A 128 -0.13 -19.26 25.58
CA ALA A 128 0.78 -20.06 24.76
C ALA A 128 0.01 -21.02 23.81
N ALA A 129 -1.09 -21.58 24.29
CA ALA A 129 -1.92 -22.50 23.54
C ALA A 129 -2.98 -21.84 22.65
N PHE A 130 -3.19 -20.52 22.82
CA PHE A 130 -4.29 -19.81 22.17
C PHE A 130 -4.24 -19.93 20.64
N ARG A 131 -5.39 -20.19 20.07
CA ARG A 131 -5.65 -20.09 18.64
C ARG A 131 -7.06 -19.55 18.45
N LEU A 132 -7.25 -18.72 17.44
CA LEU A 132 -8.57 -18.25 17.03
C LEU A 132 -9.43 -19.45 16.59
N ASP A 133 -10.67 -19.50 17.05
CA ASP A 133 -11.64 -20.40 16.48
C ASP A 133 -11.99 -20.02 15.03
N GLU A 134 -12.76 -20.86 14.35
CA GLU A 134 -13.09 -20.68 12.94
C GLU A 134 -13.82 -19.36 12.66
N GLY A 135 -14.72 -18.92 13.55
CA GLY A 135 -15.47 -17.69 13.42
C GLY A 135 -14.57 -16.45 13.54
N HIS A 136 -13.73 -16.42 14.57
CA HIS A 136 -12.79 -15.34 14.80
C HIS A 136 -11.67 -15.31 13.73
N ALA A 137 -11.22 -16.46 13.27
CA ALA A 137 -10.25 -16.54 12.17
C ALA A 137 -10.86 -16.05 10.83
N SER A 138 -12.14 -16.33 10.57
CA SER A 138 -12.87 -15.81 9.41
C SER A 138 -13.02 -14.28 9.48
N LEU A 139 -13.33 -13.75 10.66
CA LEU A 139 -13.38 -12.30 10.89
C LEU A 139 -12.02 -11.65 10.66
N ALA A 140 -10.94 -12.23 11.20
CA ALA A 140 -9.58 -11.74 10.98
C ALA A 140 -9.23 -11.69 9.50
N MET A 141 -9.57 -12.75 8.76
CA MET A 141 -9.32 -12.82 7.31
C MET A 141 -10.12 -11.78 6.54
N SER A 142 -11.37 -11.51 6.93
CA SER A 142 -12.22 -10.49 6.31
C SER A 142 -11.68 -9.08 6.49
N ARG A 143 -11.11 -8.77 7.66
CA ARG A 143 -10.49 -7.47 7.97
C ARG A 143 -9.10 -7.30 7.37
N LEU A 144 -8.41 -8.39 7.04
CA LEU A 144 -6.99 -8.38 6.70
C LEU A 144 -6.70 -7.54 5.44
N TRP A 145 -7.53 -7.70 4.38
CA TRP A 145 -7.33 -6.95 3.13
C TRP A 145 -7.37 -5.44 3.36
N LEU A 146 -8.43 -4.96 4.01
CA LEU A 146 -8.60 -3.54 4.33
C LEU A 146 -7.43 -3.00 5.14
N THR A 147 -7.00 -3.74 6.17
CA THR A 147 -5.91 -3.36 7.07
C THR A 147 -4.58 -3.24 6.35
N VAL A 148 -4.22 -4.26 5.57
CA VAL A 148 -2.94 -4.31 4.84
C VAL A 148 -2.94 -3.31 3.68
N LEU A 149 -4.07 -3.12 3.00
CA LEU A 149 -4.16 -2.10 1.96
C LEU A 149 -3.94 -0.70 2.53
N LEU A 150 -4.55 -0.37 3.66
CA LEU A 150 -4.30 0.91 4.35
C LEU A 150 -2.83 1.06 4.74
N GLN A 151 -2.20 0.02 5.32
CA GLN A 151 -0.76 0.04 5.62
C GLN A 151 0.09 0.37 4.40
N MET A 152 -0.22 -0.22 3.24
CA MET A 152 0.57 -0.06 2.01
C MET A 152 0.29 1.26 1.29
N THR A 153 -0.84 1.93 1.53
CA THR A 153 -1.24 3.14 0.81
C THR A 153 -1.08 4.43 1.61
N LEU A 154 -1.08 4.36 2.94
CA LEU A 154 -0.80 5.49 3.83
C LEU A 154 0.63 6.01 3.67
N PRO A 155 0.89 7.31 3.99
CA PRO A 155 2.24 7.86 4.07
C PRO A 155 3.14 7.10 5.04
N GLY A 156 4.43 7.03 4.75
CA GLY A 156 5.42 6.32 5.54
C GLY A 156 5.91 5.05 4.84
N VAL A 157 6.71 4.28 5.55
CA VAL A 157 7.37 3.07 5.07
C VAL A 157 6.68 1.84 5.66
N PRO A 158 5.94 1.04 4.88
CA PRO A 158 5.31 -0.18 5.40
C PRO A 158 6.34 -1.15 5.95
N CYS A 159 6.13 -1.60 7.19
CA CYS A 159 6.96 -2.58 7.87
C CYS A 159 6.12 -3.80 8.24
N VAL A 160 6.43 -4.95 7.65
CA VAL A 160 5.73 -6.21 7.92
C VAL A 160 6.53 -7.03 8.92
N TYR A 161 5.93 -7.33 10.06
CA TYR A 161 6.54 -8.23 11.04
C TYR A 161 6.48 -9.67 10.50
N TYR A 162 7.61 -10.40 10.57
CA TYR A 162 7.70 -11.74 10.00
C TYR A 162 6.57 -12.64 10.48
N GLY A 163 5.96 -13.37 9.54
CA GLY A 163 4.88 -14.31 9.84
C GLY A 163 3.48 -13.69 9.86
N ASP A 164 3.31 -12.35 9.90
CA ASP A 164 2.00 -11.72 9.73
C ASP A 164 1.44 -12.03 8.34
N GLU A 165 2.31 -12.07 7.30
CA GLU A 165 1.98 -12.49 5.94
C GLU A 165 1.64 -13.99 5.84
N ARG A 166 1.87 -14.75 6.91
CA ARG A 166 1.50 -16.17 7.02
C ARG A 166 0.32 -16.38 7.96
N GLY A 167 -0.27 -15.30 8.49
CA GLY A 167 -1.37 -15.36 9.43
C GLY A 167 -0.98 -16.04 10.75
N MET A 168 0.25 -15.82 11.20
CA MET A 168 0.68 -16.29 12.52
C MET A 168 -0.15 -15.65 13.62
N GLU A 169 -0.47 -16.45 14.62
CA GLU A 169 -1.25 -16.05 15.79
C GLU A 169 -0.35 -16.00 17.02
N GLY A 170 -0.68 -15.14 17.97
CA GLY A 170 -0.01 -15.02 19.26
C GLY A 170 -0.31 -13.69 19.93
N PHE A 171 -0.31 -13.70 21.25
CA PHE A 171 -0.39 -12.50 22.07
C PHE A 171 0.97 -11.78 22.11
N ARG A 172 1.12 -10.75 22.96
CA ARG A 172 2.38 -10.05 23.17
C ARG A 172 3.53 -11.00 23.58
N ASP A 173 4.73 -10.50 23.65
CA ASP A 173 5.93 -11.23 24.10
C ASP A 173 5.65 -12.10 25.33
N PRO A 174 6.07 -13.39 25.31
CA PRO A 174 6.86 -14.08 24.28
C PRO A 174 6.03 -14.79 23.19
N TYR A 175 4.71 -14.72 23.24
CA TYR A 175 3.79 -15.56 22.45
C TYR A 175 3.73 -15.13 20.97
N ASN A 176 4.18 -13.91 20.62
CA ASN A 176 4.30 -13.40 19.26
C ASN A 176 5.60 -13.81 18.54
N ARG A 177 6.54 -14.49 19.22
CA ARG A 177 7.89 -14.79 18.71
C ARG A 177 8.09 -16.24 18.27
N ALA A 178 7.03 -16.94 17.90
CA ALA A 178 7.13 -18.29 17.39
C ALA A 178 7.96 -18.37 16.10
N ALA A 179 8.55 -19.53 15.81
CA ALA A 179 9.34 -19.75 14.60
C ALA A 179 8.50 -19.56 13.33
N PHE A 180 9.14 -19.08 12.25
CA PHE A 180 8.48 -18.88 10.97
C PHE A 180 8.00 -20.24 10.39
N PRO A 181 6.72 -20.33 9.96
CA PRO A 181 6.13 -21.57 9.45
C PRO A 181 6.47 -21.79 7.97
N TRP A 182 7.64 -22.34 7.65
CA TRP A 182 8.10 -22.54 6.28
C TRP A 182 7.11 -23.37 5.44
N ASP A 183 6.64 -24.49 5.99
CA ASP A 183 5.73 -25.45 5.33
C ASP A 183 4.26 -25.30 5.76
N GLY A 184 3.94 -24.23 6.49
CA GLY A 184 2.63 -23.99 7.06
C GLY A 184 2.15 -22.55 6.94
N GLY A 185 1.14 -22.23 7.76
CA GLY A 185 0.54 -20.89 7.79
C GLY A 185 -0.60 -20.74 6.76
N ARG A 186 -1.19 -19.57 6.75
CA ARG A 186 -2.35 -19.23 5.91
C ARG A 186 -1.86 -18.63 4.59
N MET A 187 -1.86 -19.40 3.52
CA MET A 187 -1.41 -18.94 2.19
C MET A 187 -2.26 -17.78 1.64
N ASP A 188 -3.52 -17.69 2.06
CA ASP A 188 -4.42 -16.59 1.68
C ASP A 188 -3.91 -15.24 2.22
N CYS A 189 -3.34 -15.22 3.44
CA CYS A 189 -2.71 -14.02 3.98
C CYS A 189 -1.55 -13.54 3.09
N ALA A 190 -0.67 -14.44 2.65
CA ALA A 190 0.44 -14.09 1.76
C ALA A 190 -0.06 -13.48 0.43
N THR A 191 -1.19 -13.92 -0.06
CA THR A 191 -1.81 -13.36 -1.27
C THR A 191 -2.31 -11.95 -1.02
N VAL A 192 -2.95 -11.70 0.14
CA VAL A 192 -3.39 -10.35 0.55
C VAL A 192 -2.21 -9.37 0.58
N PHE A 193 -1.12 -9.71 1.28
CA PHE A 193 0.07 -8.86 1.35
C PHE A 193 0.69 -8.61 -0.03
N ARG A 194 0.82 -9.66 -0.86
CA ARG A 194 1.36 -9.54 -2.21
C ARG A 194 0.55 -8.58 -3.07
N ASN A 195 -0.77 -8.68 -3.03
CA ASN A 195 -1.66 -7.82 -3.81
C ASN A 195 -1.62 -6.36 -3.33
N ALA A 196 -1.64 -6.11 -2.04
CA ALA A 196 -1.53 -4.76 -1.49
C ALA A 196 -0.16 -4.11 -1.79
N ILE A 197 0.93 -4.88 -1.72
CA ILE A 197 2.28 -4.42 -2.15
C ILE A 197 2.28 -4.08 -3.65
N ALA A 198 1.59 -4.87 -4.48
CA ALA A 198 1.48 -4.59 -5.90
C ALA A 198 0.76 -3.26 -6.17
N VAL A 199 -0.30 -2.92 -5.42
CA VAL A 199 -0.98 -1.62 -5.50
C VAL A 199 0.01 -0.48 -5.20
N ARG A 200 0.76 -0.56 -4.10
CA ARG A 200 1.77 0.47 -3.76
C ARG A 200 2.82 0.63 -4.84
N LYS A 201 3.33 -0.48 -5.40
CA LYS A 201 4.35 -0.45 -6.46
C LYS A 201 3.82 0.11 -7.78
N ALA A 202 2.54 -0.09 -8.08
CA ALA A 202 1.91 0.39 -9.30
C ALA A 202 1.65 1.91 -9.30
N LEU A 203 1.60 2.53 -8.13
CA LEU A 203 1.22 3.93 -7.93
C LEU A 203 2.31 4.71 -7.17
N PRO A 204 3.31 5.28 -7.88
CA PRO A 204 4.42 6.03 -7.25
C PRO A 204 3.96 7.16 -6.33
N VAL A 205 2.83 7.80 -6.64
CA VAL A 205 2.22 8.84 -5.80
C VAL A 205 1.94 8.38 -4.36
N LEU A 206 1.76 7.10 -4.12
CA LEU A 206 1.60 6.54 -2.76
C LEU A 206 2.90 6.63 -1.93
N THR A 207 4.04 6.88 -2.55
CA THR A 207 5.32 7.05 -1.85
C THR A 207 5.57 8.51 -1.47
N THR A 208 5.37 9.43 -2.40
CA THR A 208 5.80 10.84 -2.26
C THR A 208 4.67 11.86 -2.27
N GLY A 209 3.48 11.48 -2.75
CA GLY A 209 2.35 12.39 -2.88
C GLY A 209 1.87 12.94 -1.53
N ASP A 210 1.34 14.16 -1.53
CA ASP A 210 0.75 14.78 -0.35
C ASP A 210 -0.38 13.91 0.23
N PHE A 211 -0.73 14.16 1.48
CA PHE A 211 -1.72 13.39 2.21
C PHE A 211 -2.81 14.30 2.76
N GLU A 212 -4.07 13.96 2.46
CA GLU A 212 -5.24 14.70 2.90
C GLU A 212 -6.32 13.68 3.34
N PRO A 213 -6.45 13.39 4.64
CA PRO A 213 -7.44 12.44 5.15
C PRO A 213 -8.82 13.06 5.24
N PHE A 214 -9.87 12.24 5.11
CA PHE A 214 -11.26 12.62 5.31
C PHE A 214 -12.10 11.43 5.77
N ALA A 215 -13.34 11.70 6.17
CA ALA A 215 -14.33 10.69 6.48
C ALA A 215 -15.61 10.93 5.69
N ASP A 216 -16.32 9.86 5.32
CA ASP A 216 -17.68 9.89 4.80
C ASP A 216 -18.59 9.06 5.73
N GLY A 217 -19.27 9.75 6.66
CA GLY A 217 -19.97 9.12 7.78
C GLY A 217 -19.04 8.52 8.82
N GLU A 218 -19.55 7.56 9.58
CA GLU A 218 -18.81 6.91 10.68
C GLU A 218 -17.94 5.74 10.20
N ASP A 219 -18.29 5.11 9.08
CA ASP A 219 -17.71 3.83 8.65
C ASP A 219 -16.65 3.97 7.58
N VAL A 220 -16.67 5.05 6.78
CA VAL A 220 -15.78 5.17 5.64
C VAL A 220 -14.68 6.18 5.90
N PHE A 221 -13.47 5.69 6.05
CA PHE A 221 -12.25 6.48 6.04
C PHE A 221 -11.71 6.59 4.62
N GLY A 222 -11.36 7.81 4.21
CA GLY A 222 -10.74 8.07 2.93
C GLY A 222 -9.55 9.02 3.05
N PHE A 223 -8.71 9.02 2.03
CA PHE A 223 -7.64 10.01 1.91
C PHE A 223 -7.18 10.18 0.46
N TRP A 224 -6.69 11.38 0.20
CA TRP A 224 -6.04 11.72 -1.05
C TRP A 224 -4.52 11.58 -0.96
N ARG A 225 -3.93 11.12 -2.05
CA ARG A 225 -2.49 11.21 -2.33
C ARG A 225 -2.34 11.99 -3.62
N ARG A 226 -1.65 13.13 -3.58
CA ARG A 226 -1.49 14.04 -4.71
C ARG A 226 -0.03 14.23 -5.03
N GLY A 227 0.37 13.91 -6.28
CA GLY A 227 1.72 14.12 -6.79
C GLY A 227 1.89 15.51 -7.40
N GLU A 228 3.12 16.01 -7.43
CA GLU A 228 3.48 17.29 -8.07
C GLU A 228 3.23 17.29 -9.57
N ASP A 229 3.30 16.13 -10.22
CA ASP A 229 3.00 15.94 -11.65
C ASP A 229 1.49 15.95 -11.96
N GLY A 230 0.66 16.06 -10.92
CA GLY A 230 -0.79 16.03 -10.97
C GLY A 230 -1.39 14.62 -11.03
N GLU A 231 -0.60 13.57 -10.81
CA GLU A 231 -1.11 12.25 -10.47
C GLU A 231 -1.87 12.32 -9.15
N CYS A 232 -3.04 11.69 -9.08
CA CYS A 232 -3.90 11.76 -7.91
C CYS A 232 -4.56 10.42 -7.65
N VAL A 233 -4.51 9.99 -6.40
CA VAL A 233 -5.15 8.77 -5.93
C VAL A 233 -6.03 9.10 -4.73
N CYS A 234 -7.26 8.56 -4.72
CA CYS A 234 -8.12 8.55 -3.54
C CYS A 234 -8.30 7.12 -3.07
N VAL A 235 -7.93 6.85 -1.83
CA VAL A 235 -8.12 5.55 -1.18
C VAL A 235 -9.34 5.65 -0.28
N LEU A 236 -10.21 4.65 -0.35
CA LEU A 236 -11.42 4.54 0.45
C LEU A 236 -11.47 3.18 1.15
N ALA A 237 -11.87 3.18 2.41
CA ALA A 237 -11.96 1.99 3.24
C ALA A 237 -13.22 2.04 4.11
N ASN A 238 -14.12 1.08 3.93
CA ASN A 238 -15.33 0.90 4.73
C ASN A 238 -15.05 -0.12 5.83
N ALA A 239 -15.06 0.29 7.10
CA ALA A 239 -14.84 -0.60 8.25
C ALA A 239 -16.13 -1.26 8.76
N SER A 240 -17.31 -0.88 8.27
CA SER A 240 -18.57 -1.53 8.67
C SER A 240 -18.54 -3.02 8.36
N LEU A 241 -19.02 -3.84 9.30
CA LEU A 241 -19.19 -5.29 9.12
C LEU A 241 -20.49 -5.63 8.37
N HIS A 242 -21.42 -4.68 8.29
CA HIS A 242 -22.79 -4.95 7.86
C HIS A 242 -23.27 -4.04 6.73
N ASP A 243 -22.82 -2.79 6.70
CA ASP A 243 -23.37 -1.77 5.83
C ASP A 243 -22.46 -1.50 4.62
N ALA A 244 -23.08 -1.44 3.46
CA ALA A 244 -22.43 -1.01 2.23
C ALA A 244 -22.64 0.49 2.04
N HIS A 245 -21.66 1.19 1.47
CA HIS A 245 -21.69 2.63 1.25
C HIS A 245 -21.40 2.98 -0.20
N THR A 246 -22.05 4.02 -0.70
CA THR A 246 -21.69 4.65 -1.98
C THR A 246 -21.06 6.00 -1.69
N VAL A 247 -19.77 6.11 -1.95
CA VAL A 247 -18.99 7.33 -1.71
C VAL A 247 -18.86 8.11 -3.01
N ARG A 248 -19.06 9.43 -2.93
CA ARG A 248 -18.89 10.35 -4.06
C ARG A 248 -17.62 11.17 -3.87
N VAL A 249 -16.66 10.96 -4.75
CA VAL A 249 -15.37 11.63 -4.70
C VAL A 249 -15.25 12.60 -5.87
N PRO A 250 -14.94 13.89 -5.64
CA PRO A 250 -14.76 14.85 -6.73
C PRO A 250 -13.74 14.35 -7.76
N MET A 251 -14.03 14.55 -9.04
CA MET A 251 -13.07 14.22 -10.11
C MET A 251 -11.81 15.07 -9.96
N ALA A 252 -10.66 14.42 -9.85
CA ALA A 252 -9.35 15.04 -9.74
C ALA A 252 -8.52 14.88 -11.03
N GLY A 253 -9.13 14.39 -12.10
CA GLY A 253 -8.52 14.15 -13.41
C GLY A 253 -9.60 14.03 -14.50
N GLU A 254 -9.17 13.72 -15.70
CA GLU A 254 -10.08 13.55 -16.85
C GLU A 254 -10.65 12.12 -16.92
N ALA A 255 -9.98 11.18 -16.32
CA ALA A 255 -10.40 9.78 -16.22
C ALA A 255 -10.10 9.22 -14.82
N VAL A 256 -10.83 8.18 -14.45
CA VAL A 256 -10.66 7.48 -13.17
C VAL A 256 -10.78 5.97 -13.37
N SER A 257 -9.97 5.22 -12.66
CA SER A 257 -10.10 3.76 -12.57
C SER A 257 -9.92 3.31 -11.12
N ASP A 258 -10.63 2.27 -10.71
CA ASP A 258 -10.35 1.62 -9.43
C ASP A 258 -9.29 0.52 -9.64
N VAL A 259 -8.14 0.71 -9.04
CA VAL A 259 -6.97 -0.18 -9.19
C VAL A 259 -7.21 -1.54 -8.52
N VAL A 260 -8.05 -1.59 -7.49
CA VAL A 260 -8.35 -2.82 -6.74
C VAL A 260 -9.29 -3.73 -7.54
N SER A 261 -10.40 -3.18 -8.03
CA SER A 261 -11.41 -3.95 -8.76
C SER A 261 -11.12 -4.05 -10.27
N GLY A 262 -10.25 -3.19 -10.80
CA GLY A 262 -9.99 -3.05 -12.22
C GLY A 262 -11.15 -2.41 -13.00
N THR A 263 -12.14 -1.84 -12.31
CA THR A 263 -13.32 -1.23 -12.92
C THR A 263 -13.16 0.27 -13.14
N VAL A 264 -14.01 0.82 -14.00
CA VAL A 264 -14.13 2.27 -14.18
C VAL A 264 -15.38 2.73 -13.42
N PRO A 265 -15.22 3.55 -12.37
CA PRO A 265 -16.35 4.08 -11.62
C PRO A 265 -17.26 4.94 -12.47
N ALA A 266 -18.58 4.94 -12.16
CA ALA A 266 -19.50 5.88 -12.77
C ALA A 266 -19.14 7.30 -12.35
N VAL A 267 -19.26 8.25 -13.29
CA VAL A 267 -19.05 9.68 -13.01
C VAL A 267 -20.40 10.39 -13.10
N VAL A 268 -20.88 10.91 -11.97
CA VAL A 268 -22.18 11.58 -11.85
C VAL A 268 -21.98 12.95 -11.22
N GLY A 269 -22.43 14.00 -11.89
CA GLY A 269 -22.33 15.37 -11.35
C GLY A 269 -20.91 15.85 -11.06
N GLY A 270 -19.92 15.38 -11.81
CA GLY A 270 -18.49 15.72 -11.58
C GLY A 270 -17.82 14.95 -10.45
N CYS A 271 -18.45 13.89 -9.93
CA CYS A 271 -17.91 13.00 -8.93
C CYS A 271 -17.83 11.56 -9.45
N ALA A 272 -16.77 10.86 -9.11
CA ALA A 272 -16.67 9.41 -9.25
C ALA A 272 -17.44 8.73 -8.12
N GLU A 273 -18.26 7.74 -8.44
CA GLU A 273 -19.01 6.95 -7.45
C GLU A 273 -18.30 5.62 -7.18
N ALA A 274 -17.90 5.42 -5.93
CA ALA A 274 -17.33 4.17 -5.46
C ALA A 274 -18.35 3.43 -4.56
N PHE A 275 -18.72 2.22 -4.93
CA PHE A 275 -19.54 1.36 -4.10
C PHE A 275 -18.64 0.44 -3.26
N LEU A 276 -18.76 0.55 -1.95
CA LEU A 276 -17.96 -0.21 -0.98
C LEU A 276 -18.86 -1.19 -0.24
N TRP A 277 -18.60 -2.48 -0.42
CA TRP A 277 -19.19 -3.53 0.41
C TRP A 277 -18.74 -3.39 1.88
N PRO A 278 -19.39 -4.08 2.84
CA PRO A 278 -18.84 -4.24 4.18
C PRO A 278 -17.38 -4.72 4.11
N LEU A 279 -16.50 -4.06 4.87
CA LEU A 279 -15.04 -4.22 4.81
C LEU A 279 -14.42 -4.00 3.42
N GLY A 280 -15.15 -3.34 2.54
CA GLY A 280 -14.73 -3.05 1.17
C GLY A 280 -13.78 -1.86 1.07
N THR A 281 -13.00 -1.85 0.00
CA THR A 281 -12.04 -0.79 -0.29
C THR A 281 -12.09 -0.40 -1.76
N ALA A 282 -11.67 0.83 -2.07
CA ALA A 282 -11.39 1.27 -3.43
C ALA A 282 -10.11 2.09 -3.46
N VAL A 283 -9.36 1.98 -4.55
CA VAL A 283 -8.18 2.81 -4.83
C VAL A 283 -8.42 3.49 -6.17
N LEU A 284 -9.00 4.67 -6.10
CA LEU A 284 -9.37 5.45 -7.28
C LEU A 284 -8.15 6.21 -7.78
N HIS A 285 -7.63 5.79 -8.92
CA HIS A 285 -6.54 6.46 -9.62
C HIS A 285 -7.12 7.43 -10.63
N PHE A 286 -6.89 8.72 -10.42
CA PHE A 286 -7.27 9.80 -11.32
C PHE A 286 -6.07 10.15 -12.20
N HIS A 287 -6.26 10.06 -13.49
CA HIS A 287 -5.22 10.42 -14.44
C HIS A 287 -5.74 11.49 -15.38
N LYS A 288 -4.86 12.37 -15.77
CA LYS A 288 -5.12 13.19 -16.94
C LYS A 288 -5.31 12.21 -18.09
N GLN A 289 -6.38 12.38 -18.87
CA GLN A 289 -6.44 11.67 -20.12
C GLN A 289 -5.10 11.94 -20.79
N ARG A 290 -4.29 10.89 -20.97
CA ARG A 290 -3.15 11.03 -21.86
C ARG A 290 -3.80 11.62 -23.12
N ARG A 291 -3.60 12.92 -23.38
CA ARG A 291 -3.96 13.46 -24.68
C ARG A 291 -3.44 12.41 -25.64
N LEU A 292 -4.37 11.77 -26.33
CA LEU A 292 -3.98 10.90 -27.44
C LEU A 292 -3.05 11.75 -28.24
N GLN A 293 -1.79 11.48 -28.01
CA GLN A 293 -0.59 12.17 -28.48
C GLN A 293 -0.86 13.35 -29.41
N GLU A 294 -0.07 14.40 -29.28
CA GLU A 294 0.14 15.31 -30.41
C GLU A 294 -0.05 14.55 -31.71
N PRO A 295 -0.84 15.08 -32.64
CA PRO A 295 -1.10 14.37 -33.90
C PRO A 295 0.22 13.79 -34.37
N LEU A 296 0.20 12.47 -34.70
CA LEU A 296 1.43 11.79 -35.12
C LEU A 296 2.10 12.68 -36.17
N GLU A 297 3.37 13.04 -35.97
CA GLU A 297 4.15 13.76 -36.95
C GLU A 297 4.05 12.99 -38.28
N PRO A 298 3.90 13.70 -39.41
CA PRO A 298 3.89 13.04 -40.70
C PRO A 298 5.13 12.17 -40.85
N GLY A 299 4.92 10.87 -41.09
CA GLY A 299 6.01 9.91 -41.19
C GLY A 299 5.57 8.62 -41.88
N MET A 300 6.53 7.76 -42.13
CA MET A 300 6.30 6.44 -42.69
C MET A 300 6.45 5.38 -41.60
N GLY A 301 5.67 4.31 -41.72
CA GLY A 301 5.75 3.19 -40.81
C GLY A 301 5.45 1.86 -41.44
N VAL A 302 5.75 0.79 -40.74
CA VAL A 302 5.50 -0.58 -41.15
C VAL A 302 4.44 -1.21 -40.24
N LEU A 303 3.42 -1.83 -40.82
CA LEU A 303 2.49 -2.69 -40.10
C LEU A 303 3.09 -4.11 -40.08
N CYS A 304 3.47 -4.56 -38.90
CA CYS A 304 3.97 -5.92 -38.67
C CYS A 304 3.55 -6.39 -37.30
N HIS A 305 2.76 -7.43 -37.21
CA HIS A 305 2.42 -7.98 -35.88
C HIS A 305 3.63 -8.64 -35.24
N VAL A 306 3.73 -8.52 -33.89
CA VAL A 306 4.86 -9.05 -33.13
C VAL A 306 5.11 -10.53 -33.42
N THR A 307 4.05 -11.33 -33.48
CA THR A 307 4.14 -12.78 -33.78
C THR A 307 4.67 -13.13 -35.16
N SER A 308 4.68 -12.17 -36.08
CA SER A 308 5.23 -12.35 -37.44
C SER A 308 6.77 -12.17 -37.47
N LEU A 309 7.39 -11.74 -36.38
CA LEU A 309 8.84 -11.60 -36.32
C LEU A 309 9.52 -12.96 -36.17
N PRO A 310 10.66 -13.19 -36.84
CA PRO A 310 11.39 -14.46 -36.77
C PRO A 310 11.90 -14.72 -35.32
N ASN A 311 11.62 -15.89 -34.79
CA ASN A 311 12.03 -16.30 -33.45
C ASN A 311 12.25 -17.83 -33.36
N GLU A 312 13.33 -18.36 -33.94
CA GLU A 312 13.78 -19.76 -33.83
C GLU A 312 12.66 -20.81 -33.95
N GLY A 313 11.78 -20.66 -34.95
CA GLY A 313 10.66 -21.58 -35.19
C GLY A 313 9.45 -21.41 -34.28
N ARG A 314 9.41 -20.32 -33.49
CA ARG A 314 8.27 -19.91 -32.66
C ARG A 314 7.71 -18.57 -33.13
N PRO A 315 6.48 -18.20 -32.74
CA PRO A 315 5.99 -16.85 -32.92
C PRO A 315 6.93 -15.80 -32.30
N GLY A 316 7.05 -14.65 -32.94
CA GLY A 316 7.82 -13.54 -32.42
C GLY A 316 7.30 -13.02 -31.09
N THR A 317 8.15 -12.40 -30.32
CA THR A 317 7.84 -11.81 -29.01
C THR A 317 8.33 -10.36 -28.94
N LEU A 318 7.87 -9.60 -27.92
CA LEU A 318 8.37 -8.25 -27.62
C LEU A 318 9.81 -8.23 -27.05
N GLY A 319 10.53 -9.35 -27.12
CA GLY A 319 11.92 -9.51 -26.69
C GLY A 319 12.95 -9.13 -27.77
N ALA A 320 13.98 -9.97 -27.93
CA ALA A 320 15.08 -9.74 -28.88
C ALA A 320 14.62 -9.61 -30.35
N PRO A 321 13.60 -10.36 -30.85
CA PRO A 321 13.11 -10.17 -32.20
C PRO A 321 12.55 -8.77 -32.45
N ALA A 322 11.78 -8.24 -31.49
CA ALA A 322 11.19 -6.91 -31.60
C ALA A 322 12.25 -5.81 -31.57
N ARG A 323 13.28 -5.94 -30.73
CA ARG A 323 14.40 -4.98 -30.68
C ARG A 323 15.12 -4.91 -32.02
N ARG A 324 15.47 -6.06 -32.58
CA ARG A 324 16.12 -6.13 -33.90
C ARG A 324 15.25 -5.52 -35.01
N PHE A 325 13.93 -5.68 -34.91
CA PHE A 325 13.01 -5.09 -35.86
C PHE A 325 12.93 -3.57 -35.74
N VAL A 326 12.94 -3.04 -34.51
CA VAL A 326 13.01 -1.60 -34.27
C VAL A 326 14.31 -0.98 -34.78
N ASP A 327 15.44 -1.65 -34.54
CA ASP A 327 16.74 -1.21 -35.06
C ASP A 327 16.73 -1.16 -36.61
N TRP A 328 16.21 -2.21 -37.24
CA TRP A 328 16.06 -2.25 -38.69
C TRP A 328 15.11 -1.17 -39.24
N LEU A 329 13.98 -0.92 -38.57
CA LEU A 329 13.07 0.17 -38.91
C LEU A 329 13.78 1.53 -38.87
N ALA A 330 14.58 1.78 -37.83
CA ALA A 330 15.36 3.00 -37.73
C ALA A 330 16.41 3.14 -38.81
N GLU A 331 17.12 2.07 -39.18
CA GLU A 331 18.08 2.00 -40.29
C GLU A 331 17.40 2.28 -41.63
N CYS A 332 16.13 1.83 -41.80
CA CYS A 332 15.33 2.10 -43.00
C CYS A 332 14.64 3.47 -42.99
N GLY A 333 14.91 4.33 -41.99
CA GLY A 333 14.30 5.66 -41.87
C GLY A 333 12.79 5.62 -41.59
N GLN A 334 12.27 4.52 -41.01
CA GLN A 334 10.87 4.41 -40.62
C GLN A 334 10.64 5.05 -39.25
N THR A 335 9.54 5.78 -39.11
CA THR A 335 9.19 6.50 -37.90
C THR A 335 8.24 5.69 -37.01
N TYR A 336 7.40 4.87 -37.61
CA TYR A 336 6.31 4.17 -36.91
C TYR A 336 6.34 2.67 -37.12
N TRP A 337 6.02 1.94 -36.06
CA TRP A 337 5.71 0.52 -36.11
C TRP A 337 4.26 0.31 -35.68
N GLN A 338 3.40 -0.10 -36.59
CA GLN A 338 2.03 -0.46 -36.28
C GLN A 338 1.94 -1.95 -35.98
N VAL A 339 1.38 -2.29 -34.82
CA VAL A 339 1.11 -3.67 -34.39
C VAL A 339 -0.40 -3.92 -34.30
N LEU A 340 -0.81 -5.17 -34.48
CA LEU A 340 -2.17 -5.60 -34.16
C LEU A 340 -2.30 -5.76 -32.61
N PRO A 341 -3.55 -5.91 -32.09
CA PRO A 341 -3.73 -6.12 -30.63
C PRO A 341 -2.86 -7.24 -30.09
N VAL A 342 -2.15 -7.00 -28.98
CA VAL A 342 -1.18 -7.94 -28.38
C VAL A 342 -1.78 -8.79 -27.25
N ASN A 343 -3.08 -8.87 -27.15
CA ASN A 343 -3.85 -9.74 -26.26
C ASN A 343 -3.92 -11.19 -26.79
N PRO A 344 -4.26 -12.18 -25.93
CA PRO A 344 -4.45 -13.57 -26.37
C PRO A 344 -5.45 -13.65 -27.54
N ALA A 345 -5.07 -14.33 -28.61
CA ALA A 345 -5.94 -14.58 -29.74
C ALA A 345 -7.05 -15.59 -29.38
N ASP A 346 -8.14 -15.58 -30.13
CA ASP A 346 -9.18 -16.59 -30.03
C ASP A 346 -8.71 -17.96 -30.59
N GLY A 347 -9.60 -18.96 -30.58
CA GLY A 347 -9.32 -20.30 -31.08
C GLY A 347 -9.02 -20.37 -32.61
N TYR A 348 -9.19 -19.28 -33.35
CA TYR A 348 -8.87 -19.14 -34.75
C TYR A 348 -7.60 -18.29 -34.99
N GLY A 349 -6.95 -17.85 -33.91
CA GLY A 349 -5.75 -17.04 -33.99
C GLY A 349 -5.99 -15.54 -34.24
N SER A 350 -7.23 -15.05 -34.10
CA SER A 350 -7.55 -13.64 -34.29
C SER A 350 -7.22 -12.81 -33.05
N PRO A 351 -6.34 -11.82 -33.13
CA PRO A 351 -6.04 -10.94 -32.01
C PRO A 351 -7.16 -9.95 -31.71
N TYR A 352 -8.15 -9.81 -32.60
CA TYR A 352 -9.29 -8.90 -32.44
C TYR A 352 -10.45 -9.48 -31.63
N ALA A 353 -10.48 -10.81 -31.47
CA ALA A 353 -11.48 -11.53 -30.66
C ALA A 353 -10.92 -12.10 -29.37
N GLY A 354 -9.92 -11.44 -28.79
CA GLY A 354 -9.27 -11.85 -27.56
C GLY A 354 -10.21 -11.81 -26.36
N LEU A 355 -10.07 -12.81 -25.47
CA LEU A 355 -10.90 -12.98 -24.28
C LEU A 355 -10.52 -12.03 -23.12
N ALA A 356 -9.39 -11.32 -23.20
CA ALA A 356 -8.91 -10.39 -22.19
C ALA A 356 -8.14 -9.24 -22.82
N ALA A 357 -8.49 -8.01 -22.41
CA ALA A 357 -7.83 -6.79 -22.89
C ALA A 357 -6.44 -6.55 -22.26
N PHE A 358 -6.14 -7.21 -21.13
CA PHE A 358 -4.94 -6.95 -20.32
C PHE A 358 -4.02 -8.17 -20.14
N ALA A 359 -4.41 -9.33 -20.61
CA ALA A 359 -3.54 -10.50 -20.59
C ALA A 359 -2.64 -10.47 -21.83
N GLY A 360 -1.31 -10.44 -21.61
CA GLY A 360 -0.36 -10.57 -22.71
C GLY A 360 -0.50 -11.94 -23.40
N ASN A 361 -0.25 -11.97 -24.70
CA ASN A 361 -0.13 -13.21 -25.45
C ASN A 361 1.20 -13.88 -25.05
N ALA A 362 1.15 -15.07 -24.42
CA ALA A 362 2.30 -15.80 -23.92
C ALA A 362 3.10 -16.46 -25.05
#